data_4c72a11b4c4f2c9591ff0eb061310970
#
_entry.id   4c72a11b4c4f2c9591ff0eb061310970
#
_cell.length_a   1.000
_cell.length_b   1.000
_cell.length_c   1.000
_cell.angle_alpha   90.00
_cell.angle_beta   90.00
_cell.angle_gamma   90.00
#
_symmetry.space_group_name_H-M   'P 1'
#
loop_
_entity.id
_entity.type
_entity.pdbx_description
1 polymer ?
#
loop_
_entity_poly.entity_id
_entity_poly.type
_entity_poly.pdbx_seq_one_letter_code
_entity_poly.pdbx_strand_id
1 'polypeptide(L)'
;MALVIFDLDDTLIHGDCATLWSAQMGRLGWVDPESFMGRNDELMAAYGRGELRMEDFMDFSLEPMIGRTPQEIEHLVEPWVEDVIEPLIYSDATRTIAQHRAKGDRVLVISASGTHLVTPIAARIGIDEVLGIELEVSHGVYSGKTEGVLTYREGKITRLLQWLEQEGETLEGAYFYSDSRNDLPLLLKVDHPQVVNPDPVLRAHAEQARWPIHHWT
;
A
#
# COMPACT_ATOMS: atom_id res chain seq x y z
N MET A 1 8.79 -20.95 10.15
CA MET A 1 8.99 -19.76 9.31
C MET A 1 7.66 -19.51 8.62
N ALA A 2 7.02 -18.41 8.92
CA ALA A 2 5.74 -18.03 8.34
C ALA A 2 5.93 -16.87 7.36
N LEU A 3 4.99 -16.69 6.42
CA LEU A 3 4.89 -15.48 5.64
C LEU A 3 4.09 -14.44 6.43
N VAL A 4 4.62 -13.24 6.54
CA VAL A 4 3.99 -12.12 7.23
C VAL A 4 3.79 -10.98 6.25
N ILE A 5 2.55 -10.69 5.96
CA ILE A 5 2.14 -9.74 4.96
C ILE A 5 1.60 -8.49 5.67
N PHE A 6 2.00 -7.33 5.21
CA PHE A 6 1.49 -6.05 5.68
C PHE A 6 0.88 -5.26 4.53
N ASP A 7 -0.28 -4.68 4.76
CA ASP A 7 -0.69 -3.50 4.00
C ASP A 7 0.18 -2.30 4.41
N LEU A 8 0.17 -1.23 3.63
CA LEU A 8 1.01 -0.06 3.86
C LEU A 8 0.26 1.09 4.51
N ASP A 9 -0.69 1.65 3.75
CA ASP A 9 -1.40 2.88 4.08
C ASP A 9 -2.33 2.66 5.28
N ASP A 10 -2.30 3.56 6.27
CA ASP A 10 -3.00 3.43 7.57
C ASP A 10 -2.72 2.13 8.36
N THR A 11 -1.84 1.26 7.84
CA THR A 11 -1.37 0.03 8.50
C THR A 11 0.07 0.14 8.99
N LEU A 12 1.07 0.34 8.13
CA LEU A 12 2.47 0.57 8.52
C LEU A 12 2.79 2.04 8.77
N ILE A 13 2.09 2.93 8.08
CA ILE A 13 2.21 4.38 8.23
C ILE A 13 0.86 4.99 8.61
N HIS A 14 0.90 6.12 9.33
CA HIS A 14 -0.29 6.92 9.65
C HIS A 14 -0.65 7.83 8.48
N GLY A 15 -1.55 7.40 7.62
CA GLY A 15 -2.03 8.11 6.45
C GLY A 15 -1.85 7.33 5.15
N ASP A 16 -2.31 7.93 4.07
CA ASP A 16 -2.31 7.39 2.71
C ASP A 16 -1.18 8.02 1.88
N CYS A 17 -0.22 7.20 1.43
CA CYS A 17 0.96 7.70 0.73
C CYS A 17 0.63 8.32 -0.63
N ALA A 18 -0.39 7.83 -1.33
CA ALA A 18 -0.79 8.37 -2.63
C ALA A 18 -1.44 9.77 -2.47
N THR A 19 -2.24 9.98 -1.43
CA THR A 19 -2.79 11.29 -1.06
C THR A 19 -1.69 12.28 -0.68
N LEU A 20 -0.72 11.84 0.13
CA LEU A 20 0.42 12.67 0.53
C LEU A 20 1.31 13.03 -0.67
N TRP A 21 1.50 12.11 -1.61
CA TRP A 21 2.21 12.37 -2.86
C TRP A 21 1.44 13.31 -3.78
N SER A 22 0.12 13.19 -3.84
CA SER A 22 -0.76 14.13 -4.56
C SER A 22 -0.56 15.57 -4.07
N ALA A 23 -0.49 15.77 -2.76
CA ALA A 23 -0.16 17.08 -2.18
C ALA A 23 1.25 17.55 -2.55
N GLN A 24 2.22 16.62 -2.61
CA GLN A 24 3.59 16.93 -3.03
C GLN A 24 3.68 17.35 -4.50
N MET A 25 2.93 16.70 -5.39
CA MET A 25 2.84 17.12 -6.80
C MET A 25 2.31 18.55 -6.95
N GLY A 26 1.37 18.96 -6.09
CA GLY A 26 0.94 20.36 -6.00
C GLY A 26 2.07 21.29 -5.57
N ARG A 27 2.87 20.91 -4.56
CA ARG A 27 4.05 21.71 -4.12
C ARG A 27 5.13 21.83 -5.20
N LEU A 28 5.28 20.78 -6.01
CA LEU A 28 6.20 20.77 -7.16
C LEU A 28 5.66 21.59 -8.35
N GLY A 29 4.44 22.10 -8.28
CA GLY A 29 3.82 22.89 -9.35
C GLY A 29 3.41 22.06 -10.57
N TRP A 30 3.23 20.73 -10.41
CA TRP A 30 2.80 19.86 -11.50
C TRP A 30 1.31 19.94 -11.76
N VAL A 31 0.54 20.27 -10.73
CA VAL A 31 -0.92 20.37 -10.75
C VAL A 31 -1.36 21.59 -9.97
N ASP A 32 -2.58 22.06 -10.23
CA ASP A 32 -3.25 23.04 -9.35
C ASP A 32 -3.64 22.36 -8.04
N PRO A 33 -3.08 22.80 -6.88
CA PRO A 33 -3.25 22.07 -5.62
C PRO A 33 -4.71 21.95 -5.15
N GLU A 34 -5.50 23.00 -5.34
CA GLU A 34 -6.89 23.03 -4.83
C GLU A 34 -7.80 22.07 -5.61
N SER A 35 -7.78 22.15 -6.92
CA SER A 35 -8.62 21.29 -7.78
C SER A 35 -8.15 19.84 -7.75
N PHE A 36 -6.83 19.60 -7.71
CA PHE A 36 -6.28 18.24 -7.68
C PHE A 36 -6.59 17.55 -6.35
N MET A 37 -6.40 18.22 -5.22
CA MET A 37 -6.73 17.65 -3.90
C MET A 37 -8.24 17.48 -3.74
N GLY A 38 -9.06 18.39 -4.24
CA GLY A 38 -10.52 18.21 -4.25
C GLY A 38 -10.94 16.92 -4.98
N ARG A 39 -10.32 16.61 -6.12
CA ARG A 39 -10.58 15.37 -6.85
C ARG A 39 -10.04 14.15 -6.13
N ASN A 40 -8.85 14.24 -5.52
CA ASN A 40 -8.30 13.19 -4.67
C ASN A 40 -9.27 12.83 -3.53
N ASP A 41 -9.81 13.81 -2.83
CA ASP A 41 -10.72 13.60 -1.69
C ASP A 41 -12.03 12.90 -2.12
N GLU A 42 -12.57 13.22 -3.30
CA GLU A 42 -13.71 12.52 -3.86
C GLU A 42 -13.41 11.03 -4.11
N LEU A 43 -12.26 10.74 -4.71
CA LEU A 43 -11.82 9.36 -5.01
C LEU A 43 -11.54 8.58 -3.72
N MET A 44 -10.86 9.20 -2.73
CA MET A 44 -10.60 8.58 -1.43
C MET A 44 -11.88 8.35 -0.62
N ALA A 45 -12.87 9.25 -0.72
CA ALA A 45 -14.19 9.00 -0.15
C ALA A 45 -14.88 7.78 -0.79
N ALA A 46 -14.76 7.60 -2.10
CA ALA A 46 -15.27 6.40 -2.79
C ALA A 46 -14.49 5.13 -2.38
N TYR A 47 -13.16 5.24 -2.18
CA TYR A 47 -12.33 4.15 -1.63
C TYR A 47 -12.83 3.70 -0.24
N GLY A 48 -13.06 4.64 0.68
CA GLY A 48 -13.56 4.34 2.03
C GLY A 48 -14.96 3.70 2.04
N ARG A 49 -15.81 4.01 1.05
CA ARG A 49 -17.10 3.34 0.86
C ARG A 49 -16.97 1.99 0.13
N GLY A 50 -15.80 1.67 -0.39
CA GLY A 50 -15.58 0.48 -1.21
C GLY A 50 -16.23 0.56 -2.60
N GLU A 51 -16.40 1.75 -3.16
CA GLU A 51 -17.03 2.03 -4.45
C GLU A 51 -16.03 2.46 -5.52
N LEU A 52 -14.76 2.67 -5.14
CA LEU A 52 -13.73 3.13 -6.04
C LEU A 52 -13.44 2.10 -7.14
N ARG A 53 -13.38 2.57 -8.38
CA ARG A 53 -12.70 1.86 -9.46
C ARG A 53 -11.22 2.25 -9.42
N MET A 54 -10.37 1.27 -9.17
CA MET A 54 -8.93 1.52 -9.01
C MET A 54 -8.30 2.08 -10.29
N GLU A 55 -8.80 1.69 -11.45
CA GLU A 55 -8.38 2.24 -12.74
C GLU A 55 -8.55 3.76 -12.78
N ASP A 56 -9.72 4.26 -12.35
CA ASP A 56 -10.03 5.71 -12.36
C ASP A 56 -9.10 6.49 -11.40
N PHE A 57 -8.75 5.87 -10.26
CA PHE A 57 -7.79 6.46 -9.33
C PHE A 57 -6.38 6.48 -9.91
N MET A 58 -5.94 5.39 -10.52
CA MET A 58 -4.61 5.31 -11.12
C MET A 58 -4.47 6.26 -12.32
N ASP A 59 -5.45 6.33 -13.19
CA ASP A 59 -5.45 7.29 -14.31
C ASP A 59 -5.32 8.74 -13.79
N PHE A 60 -6.05 9.10 -12.75
CA PHE A 60 -5.97 10.42 -12.11
C PHE A 60 -4.59 10.67 -11.47
N SER A 61 -4.13 9.75 -10.63
CA SER A 61 -2.90 9.95 -9.84
C SER A 61 -1.63 9.92 -10.68
N LEU A 62 -1.65 9.23 -11.83
CA LEU A 62 -0.49 9.09 -12.72
C LEU A 62 -0.44 10.16 -13.82
N GLU A 63 -1.55 10.86 -14.10
CA GLU A 63 -1.59 11.91 -15.14
C GLU A 63 -0.45 12.92 -15.02
N PRO A 64 -0.12 13.47 -13.82
CA PRO A 64 0.96 14.46 -13.68
C PRO A 64 2.37 13.86 -13.87
N MET A 65 2.48 12.54 -13.87
CA MET A 65 3.75 11.83 -14.04
C MET A 65 4.06 11.47 -15.49
N ILE A 66 3.08 11.63 -16.40
CA ILE A 66 3.25 11.31 -17.83
C ILE A 66 4.46 12.04 -18.42
N GLY A 67 5.33 11.29 -19.11
CA GLY A 67 6.51 11.82 -19.76
C GLY A 67 7.73 12.04 -18.84
N ARG A 68 7.61 11.76 -17.54
CA ARG A 68 8.72 11.78 -16.58
C ARG A 68 9.40 10.42 -16.53
N THR A 69 10.71 10.42 -16.33
CA THR A 69 11.45 9.17 -16.19
C THR A 69 11.30 8.58 -14.78
N PRO A 70 11.41 7.24 -14.61
CA PRO A 70 11.48 6.63 -13.29
C PRO A 70 12.55 7.25 -12.40
N GLN A 71 13.72 7.56 -12.93
CA GLN A 71 14.81 8.21 -12.21
C GLN A 71 14.44 9.59 -11.68
N GLU A 72 13.73 10.42 -12.47
CA GLU A 72 13.26 11.74 -12.01
C GLU A 72 12.30 11.61 -10.84
N ILE A 73 11.39 10.64 -10.90
CA ILE A 73 10.43 10.36 -9.83
C ILE A 73 11.14 9.84 -8.58
N GLU A 74 12.02 8.86 -8.72
CA GLU A 74 12.83 8.31 -7.62
C GLU A 74 13.61 9.41 -6.87
N HIS A 75 14.29 10.29 -7.59
CA HIS A 75 15.03 11.43 -7.02
C HIS A 75 14.17 12.40 -6.19
N LEU A 76 12.87 12.49 -6.51
CA LEU A 76 11.92 13.33 -5.78
C LEU A 76 11.24 12.58 -4.64
N VAL A 77 11.03 11.27 -4.80
CA VAL A 77 10.39 10.42 -3.81
C VAL A 77 11.32 10.12 -2.63
N GLU A 78 12.62 9.86 -2.87
CA GLU A 78 13.57 9.55 -1.80
C GLU A 78 13.59 10.59 -0.67
N PRO A 79 13.87 11.91 -0.93
CA PRO A 79 13.85 12.91 0.12
C PRO A 79 12.43 13.13 0.69
N TRP A 80 11.39 12.98 -0.11
CA TRP A 80 10.03 13.09 0.37
C TRP A 80 9.66 11.95 1.33
N VAL A 81 10.14 10.74 1.12
CA VAL A 81 9.96 9.62 2.06
C VAL A 81 10.64 9.94 3.39
N GLU A 82 11.85 10.49 3.37
CA GLU A 82 12.56 10.89 4.59
C GLU A 82 11.84 12.01 5.36
N ASP A 83 11.43 13.06 4.63
CA ASP A 83 10.87 14.26 5.25
C ASP A 83 9.39 14.11 5.66
N VAL A 84 8.60 13.35 4.90
CA VAL A 84 7.13 13.30 5.04
C VAL A 84 6.64 11.95 5.56
N ILE A 85 7.18 10.84 5.06
CA ILE A 85 6.65 9.50 5.39
C ILE A 85 7.30 8.94 6.67
N GLU A 86 8.61 9.08 6.82
CA GLU A 86 9.31 8.48 7.98
C GLU A 86 8.72 8.91 9.32
N PRO A 87 8.35 10.18 9.55
CA PRO A 87 7.68 10.60 10.78
C PRO A 87 6.30 9.97 11.02
N LEU A 88 5.69 9.38 9.98
CA LEU A 88 4.37 8.74 10.03
C LEU A 88 4.45 7.22 10.24
N ILE A 89 5.63 6.63 10.26
CA ILE A 89 5.80 5.19 10.48
C ILE A 89 5.39 4.86 11.92
N TYR A 90 4.43 3.95 12.08
CA TYR A 90 4.02 3.50 13.40
C TYR A 90 5.15 2.77 14.13
N SER A 91 5.45 3.20 15.36
CA SER A 91 6.48 2.53 16.18
C SER A 91 6.13 1.07 16.47
N ASP A 92 4.85 0.76 16.58
CA ASP A 92 4.34 -0.60 16.75
C ASP A 92 4.54 -1.47 15.50
N ALA A 93 4.46 -0.90 14.31
CA ALA A 93 4.76 -1.57 13.05
C ALA A 93 6.21 -2.05 13.03
N THR A 94 7.15 -1.13 13.28
CA THR A 94 8.59 -1.45 13.33
C THR A 94 8.89 -2.54 14.35
N ARG A 95 8.28 -2.48 15.53
CA ARG A 95 8.44 -3.48 16.59
C ARG A 95 7.90 -4.86 16.17
N THR A 96 6.73 -4.87 15.53
CA THR A 96 6.07 -6.10 15.06
C THR A 96 6.89 -6.78 13.97
N ILE A 97 7.39 -6.00 13.00
CA ILE A 97 8.29 -6.50 11.95
C ILE A 97 9.55 -7.12 12.57
N ALA A 98 10.19 -6.44 13.53
CA ALA A 98 11.38 -6.94 14.22
C ALA A 98 11.10 -8.26 14.97
N GLN A 99 9.92 -8.38 15.60
CA GLN A 99 9.52 -9.62 16.29
C GLN A 99 9.32 -10.80 15.32
N HIS A 100 8.73 -10.58 14.16
CA HIS A 100 8.57 -11.63 13.15
C HIS A 100 9.93 -12.05 12.58
N ARG A 101 10.78 -11.09 12.24
CA ARG A 101 12.13 -11.38 11.75
C ARG A 101 12.99 -12.16 12.76
N ALA A 102 12.86 -11.83 14.06
CA ALA A 102 13.57 -12.58 15.11
C ALA A 102 13.12 -14.04 15.20
N LYS A 103 11.93 -14.39 14.73
CA LYS A 103 11.43 -15.77 14.60
C LYS A 103 11.86 -16.43 13.28
N GLY A 104 12.52 -15.70 12.38
CA GLY A 104 12.90 -16.16 11.05
C GLY A 104 11.76 -16.10 10.04
N ASP A 105 10.69 -15.32 10.30
CA ASP A 105 9.58 -15.16 9.39
C ASP A 105 9.96 -14.26 8.19
N ARG A 106 9.40 -14.55 7.02
CA ARG A 106 9.56 -13.75 5.80
C ARG A 106 8.53 -12.62 5.80
N VAL A 107 8.94 -11.40 5.47
CA VAL A 107 8.10 -10.21 5.57
C VAL A 107 7.90 -9.58 4.19
N LEU A 108 6.64 -9.29 3.84
CA LEU A 108 6.19 -8.78 2.55
C LEU A 108 5.24 -7.59 2.77
N VAL A 109 5.36 -6.55 1.95
CA VAL A 109 4.34 -5.48 1.83
C VAL A 109 3.47 -5.74 0.61
N ILE A 110 2.14 -5.62 0.77
CA ILE A 110 1.19 -5.62 -0.34
C ILE A 110 0.25 -4.42 -0.23
N SER A 111 0.31 -3.49 -1.18
CA SER A 111 -0.43 -2.23 -1.14
C SER A 111 -1.19 -1.95 -2.43
N ALA A 112 -2.31 -1.21 -2.32
CA ALA A 112 -3.07 -0.69 -3.46
C ALA A 112 -2.49 0.61 -4.02
N SER A 113 -1.31 1.02 -3.57
CA SER A 113 -0.55 2.16 -4.08
C SER A 113 0.49 1.75 -5.12
N GLY A 114 0.97 2.70 -5.92
CA GLY A 114 1.96 2.46 -6.96
C GLY A 114 3.35 2.11 -6.41
N THR A 115 4.05 1.19 -7.08
CA THR A 115 5.38 0.70 -6.66
C THR A 115 6.41 1.81 -6.52
N HIS A 116 6.28 2.91 -7.27
CA HIS A 116 7.16 4.09 -7.16
C HIS A 116 7.13 4.76 -5.77
N LEU A 117 6.05 4.55 -4.99
CA LEU A 117 5.93 4.99 -3.60
C LEU A 117 6.15 3.83 -2.62
N VAL A 118 5.49 2.70 -2.86
CA VAL A 118 5.50 1.57 -1.92
C VAL A 118 6.91 1.02 -1.72
N THR A 119 7.70 0.89 -2.79
CA THR A 119 9.05 0.32 -2.72
C THR A 119 10.00 1.15 -1.85
N PRO A 120 10.19 2.47 -2.07
CA PRO A 120 11.07 3.26 -1.21
C PRO A 120 10.56 3.40 0.23
N ILE A 121 9.24 3.42 0.45
CA ILE A 121 8.67 3.45 1.80
C ILE A 121 8.94 2.12 2.53
N ALA A 122 8.70 0.98 1.90
CA ALA A 122 8.98 -0.33 2.47
C ALA A 122 10.48 -0.51 2.78
N ALA A 123 11.37 -0.07 1.88
CA ALA A 123 12.81 -0.09 2.10
C ALA A 123 13.23 0.74 3.33
N ARG A 124 12.56 1.88 3.61
CA ARG A 124 12.80 2.71 4.80
C ARG A 124 12.44 1.98 6.11
N ILE A 125 11.46 1.08 6.06
CA ILE A 125 11.06 0.21 7.17
C ILE A 125 11.91 -1.08 7.20
N GLY A 126 12.78 -1.23 6.20
CA GLY A 126 13.68 -2.37 6.03
C GLY A 126 13.02 -3.57 5.35
N ILE A 127 11.92 -3.44 4.64
CA ILE A 127 11.24 -4.52 3.91
C ILE A 127 11.59 -4.41 2.43
N ASP A 128 12.23 -5.44 1.88
CA ASP A 128 12.68 -5.46 0.47
C ASP A 128 11.63 -6.08 -0.46
N GLU A 129 10.70 -6.89 0.08
CA GLU A 129 9.69 -7.59 -0.70
C GLU A 129 8.39 -6.78 -0.76
N VAL A 130 8.02 -6.38 -1.98
CA VAL A 130 6.91 -5.46 -2.22
C VAL A 130 6.03 -5.93 -3.38
N LEU A 131 4.73 -5.92 -3.15
CA LEU A 131 3.69 -6.09 -4.17
C LEU A 131 2.81 -4.83 -4.19
N GLY A 132 3.10 -3.92 -5.09
CA GLY A 132 2.31 -2.71 -5.35
C GLY A 132 1.68 -2.75 -6.74
N ILE A 133 1.02 -1.66 -7.13
CA ILE A 133 0.55 -1.46 -8.50
C ILE A 133 1.73 -1.05 -9.36
N GLU A 134 2.06 -1.88 -10.36
CA GLU A 134 3.14 -1.59 -11.31
C GLU A 134 2.71 -0.49 -12.28
N LEU A 135 3.67 0.40 -12.61
CA LEU A 135 3.44 1.50 -13.54
C LEU A 135 4.10 1.22 -14.88
N GLU A 136 3.34 1.42 -15.97
CA GLU A 136 3.87 1.22 -17.31
C GLU A 136 4.93 2.28 -17.65
N VAL A 137 6.11 1.79 -18.06
CA VAL A 137 7.19 2.62 -18.61
C VAL A 137 7.28 2.37 -20.10
N SER A 138 6.99 3.39 -20.90
CA SER A 138 7.06 3.35 -22.36
C SER A 138 8.11 4.34 -22.85
N HIS A 139 9.03 3.90 -23.70
CA HIS A 139 10.13 4.73 -24.21
C HIS A 139 10.97 5.42 -23.13
N GLY A 140 11.10 4.78 -21.95
CA GLY A 140 11.90 5.27 -20.82
C GLY A 140 11.20 6.30 -19.93
N VAL A 141 9.91 6.56 -20.15
CA VAL A 141 9.09 7.48 -19.35
C VAL A 141 7.79 6.81 -18.90
N TYR A 142 7.19 7.29 -17.81
CA TYR A 142 5.87 6.84 -17.41
C TYR A 142 4.81 7.23 -18.44
N SER A 143 3.99 6.26 -18.82
CA SER A 143 2.91 6.45 -19.81
C SER A 143 1.63 7.02 -19.19
N GLY A 144 1.51 7.04 -17.86
CA GLY A 144 0.29 7.35 -17.13
C GLY A 144 -0.64 6.14 -16.98
N LYS A 145 -0.17 4.94 -17.31
CA LYS A 145 -0.93 3.68 -17.17
C LYS A 145 -0.27 2.74 -16.18
N THR A 146 -1.03 1.74 -15.77
CA THR A 146 -0.56 0.64 -14.94
C THR A 146 -0.23 -0.58 -15.76
N GLU A 147 0.61 -1.48 -15.22
CA GLU A 147 0.96 -2.75 -15.83
C GLU A 147 0.56 -3.91 -14.91
N GLY A 148 0.05 -4.99 -15.48
CA GLY A 148 -0.27 -6.21 -14.75
C GLY A 148 -1.52 -6.10 -13.87
N VAL A 149 -1.49 -6.74 -12.69
CA VAL A 149 -2.63 -6.83 -11.78
C VAL A 149 -2.66 -5.64 -10.83
N LEU A 150 -3.80 -4.98 -10.74
CA LEU A 150 -4.03 -3.95 -9.72
C LEU A 150 -4.16 -4.62 -8.34
N THR A 151 -3.27 -4.31 -7.41
CA THR A 151 -3.21 -4.88 -6.05
C THR A 151 -4.27 -4.29 -5.13
N TYR A 152 -5.53 -4.36 -5.56
CA TYR A 152 -6.70 -3.85 -4.86
C TYR A 152 -7.75 -4.94 -4.70
N ARG A 153 -8.28 -5.14 -3.50
CA ARG A 153 -9.28 -6.16 -3.16
C ARG A 153 -8.84 -7.56 -3.59
N GLU A 154 -9.62 -8.22 -4.45
CA GLU A 154 -9.31 -9.55 -5.02
C GLU A 154 -8.01 -9.54 -5.84
N GLY A 155 -7.63 -8.39 -6.37
CA GLY A 155 -6.35 -8.20 -7.07
C GLY A 155 -5.14 -8.43 -6.16
N LYS A 156 -5.22 -8.10 -4.85
CA LYS A 156 -4.18 -8.47 -3.88
C LYS A 156 -3.99 -9.98 -3.82
N ILE A 157 -5.10 -10.75 -3.80
CA ILE A 157 -5.02 -12.21 -3.79
C ILE A 157 -4.36 -12.71 -5.07
N THR A 158 -4.80 -12.24 -6.23
CA THR A 158 -4.25 -12.66 -7.53
C THR A 158 -2.75 -12.39 -7.60
N ARG A 159 -2.32 -11.19 -7.22
CA ARG A 159 -0.91 -10.79 -7.25
C ARG A 159 -0.07 -11.59 -6.24
N LEU A 160 -0.61 -11.82 -5.05
CA LEU A 160 0.04 -12.63 -4.02
C LEU A 160 0.21 -14.08 -4.45
N LEU A 161 -0.81 -14.71 -5.05
CA LEU A 161 -0.72 -16.08 -5.54
C LEU A 161 0.33 -16.22 -6.65
N GLN A 162 0.43 -15.26 -7.56
CA GLN A 162 1.50 -15.23 -8.58
C GLN A 162 2.90 -15.18 -7.94
N TRP A 163 3.06 -14.34 -6.91
CA TRP A 163 4.33 -14.21 -6.19
C TRP A 163 4.65 -15.50 -5.43
N LEU A 164 3.68 -16.10 -4.74
CA LEU A 164 3.86 -17.37 -4.02
C LEU A 164 4.33 -18.49 -4.95
N GLU A 165 3.74 -18.60 -6.14
CA GLU A 165 4.16 -19.58 -7.15
C GLU A 165 5.61 -19.36 -7.61
N GLN A 166 6.00 -18.10 -7.84
CA GLN A 166 7.36 -17.73 -8.26
C GLN A 166 8.41 -18.02 -7.19
N GLU A 167 8.07 -17.75 -5.93
CA GLU A 167 8.98 -17.90 -4.78
C GLU A 167 8.96 -19.30 -4.15
N GLY A 168 8.01 -20.15 -4.55
CA GLY A 168 7.81 -21.47 -3.93
C GLY A 168 7.28 -21.39 -2.50
N GLU A 169 6.57 -20.34 -2.16
CA GLU A 169 6.00 -20.06 -0.84
C GLU A 169 4.53 -20.50 -0.75
N THR A 170 4.00 -20.55 0.47
CA THR A 170 2.61 -20.90 0.75
C THR A 170 1.96 -19.94 1.74
N LEU A 171 0.64 -19.95 1.82
CA LEU A 171 -0.12 -19.21 2.85
C LEU A 171 -0.30 -20.00 4.15
N GLU A 172 0.27 -21.20 4.26
CA GLU A 172 0.16 -21.99 5.50
C GLU A 172 0.85 -21.26 6.67
N GLY A 173 0.09 -20.98 7.72
CA GLY A 173 0.54 -20.21 8.87
C GLY A 173 0.80 -18.72 8.60
N ALA A 174 0.34 -18.18 7.45
CA ALA A 174 0.57 -16.79 7.09
C ALA A 174 -0.21 -15.80 7.95
N TYR A 175 0.42 -14.65 8.19
CA TYR A 175 -0.17 -13.48 8.83
C TYR A 175 -0.47 -12.40 7.79
N PHE A 176 -1.58 -11.67 7.95
CA PHE A 176 -1.83 -10.45 7.19
C PHE A 176 -2.36 -9.35 8.09
N TYR A 177 -1.66 -8.21 8.09
CA TYR A 177 -1.98 -7.00 8.86
C TYR A 177 -2.61 -5.96 7.94
N SER A 178 -3.80 -5.44 8.28
CA SER A 178 -4.50 -4.41 7.51
C SER A 178 -5.50 -3.64 8.36
N ASP A 179 -5.77 -2.38 7.95
CA ASP A 179 -6.76 -1.47 8.51
C ASP A 179 -8.08 -1.45 7.73
N SER A 180 -8.06 -1.90 6.46
CA SER A 180 -9.11 -1.60 5.47
C SER A 180 -10.08 -2.74 5.20
N ARG A 181 -11.37 -2.40 5.12
CA ARG A 181 -12.41 -3.29 4.60
C ARG A 181 -12.13 -3.82 3.19
N ASN A 182 -11.36 -3.07 2.39
CA ASN A 182 -11.00 -3.46 1.04
C ASN A 182 -10.07 -4.68 1.03
N ASP A 183 -9.41 -4.97 2.15
CA ASP A 183 -8.52 -6.11 2.33
C ASP A 183 -9.19 -7.35 2.94
N LEU A 184 -10.50 -7.27 3.22
CA LEU A 184 -11.28 -8.41 3.72
C LEU A 184 -11.09 -9.68 2.86
N PRO A 185 -11.07 -9.60 1.51
CA PRO A 185 -10.83 -10.79 0.69
C PRO A 185 -9.52 -11.51 1.02
N LEU A 186 -8.44 -10.79 1.30
CA LEU A 186 -7.14 -11.38 1.64
C LEU A 186 -7.07 -11.79 3.13
N LEU A 187 -7.63 -10.98 4.04
CA LEU A 187 -7.74 -11.34 5.47
C LEU A 187 -8.46 -12.66 5.69
N LEU A 188 -9.45 -12.98 4.86
CA LEU A 188 -10.19 -14.26 4.89
C LEU A 188 -9.41 -15.46 4.31
N LYS A 189 -8.24 -15.22 3.69
CA LYS A 189 -7.41 -16.25 3.04
C LYS A 189 -6.24 -16.70 3.89
N VAL A 190 -5.80 -15.89 4.84
CA VAL A 190 -4.68 -16.21 5.71
C VAL A 190 -5.13 -16.92 6.98
N ASP A 191 -4.23 -17.68 7.62
CA ASP A 191 -4.53 -18.37 8.87
C ASP A 191 -4.55 -17.41 10.07
N HIS A 192 -3.80 -16.30 9.99
CA HIS A 192 -3.66 -15.35 11.08
C HIS A 192 -3.99 -13.92 10.65
N PRO A 193 -5.28 -13.58 10.41
CA PRO A 193 -5.68 -12.20 10.14
C PRO A 193 -5.40 -11.32 11.35
N GLN A 194 -4.80 -10.14 11.11
CA GLN A 194 -4.42 -9.15 12.13
C GLN A 194 -4.97 -7.80 11.70
N VAL A 195 -5.83 -7.23 12.50
CA VAL A 195 -6.53 -5.99 12.15
C VAL A 195 -5.88 -4.81 12.90
N VAL A 196 -5.44 -3.80 12.17
CA VAL A 196 -4.71 -2.64 12.71
C VAL A 196 -5.55 -1.38 12.50
N ASN A 197 -5.82 -0.60 13.55
CA ASN A 197 -6.53 0.68 13.47
C ASN A 197 -7.73 0.68 12.50
N PRO A 198 -8.62 -0.33 12.51
CA PRO A 198 -9.52 -0.63 11.41
C PRO A 198 -10.57 0.44 11.16
N ASP A 199 -10.97 0.54 9.89
CA ASP A 199 -12.21 1.21 9.51
C ASP A 199 -13.43 0.58 10.21
N PRO A 200 -14.58 1.30 10.30
CA PRO A 200 -15.74 0.80 11.05
C PRO A 200 -16.30 -0.53 10.53
N VAL A 201 -16.17 -0.82 9.23
CA VAL A 201 -16.71 -2.05 8.62
C VAL A 201 -15.80 -3.24 8.94
N LEU A 202 -14.49 -3.05 8.77
CA LEU A 202 -13.51 -4.08 9.12
C LEU A 202 -13.53 -4.35 10.64
N ARG A 203 -13.65 -3.29 11.47
CA ARG A 203 -13.80 -3.43 12.93
C ARG A 203 -14.98 -4.33 13.29
N ALA A 204 -16.17 -4.05 12.76
CA ALA A 204 -17.36 -4.83 13.03
C ALA A 204 -17.20 -6.31 12.61
N HIS A 205 -16.56 -6.55 11.47
CA HIS A 205 -16.24 -7.90 11.01
C HIS A 205 -15.26 -8.61 11.95
N ALA A 206 -14.17 -7.95 12.33
CA ALA A 206 -13.14 -8.49 13.20
C ALA A 206 -13.68 -8.85 14.59
N GLU A 207 -14.54 -8.00 15.16
CA GLU A 207 -15.22 -8.26 16.45
C GLU A 207 -16.12 -9.51 16.35
N GLN A 208 -16.91 -9.63 15.27
CA GLN A 208 -17.77 -10.80 15.03
C GLN A 208 -16.95 -12.08 14.82
N ALA A 209 -15.87 -12.00 14.05
CA ALA A 209 -14.97 -13.12 13.74
C ALA A 209 -13.98 -13.42 14.88
N ARG A 210 -13.92 -12.57 15.91
CA ARG A 210 -12.94 -12.62 17.02
C ARG A 210 -11.50 -12.57 16.54
N TRP A 211 -11.23 -11.75 15.52
CA TRP A 211 -9.89 -11.48 15.05
C TRP A 211 -9.17 -10.51 15.99
N PRO A 212 -7.85 -10.61 16.16
CA PRO A 212 -7.07 -9.63 16.91
C PRO A 212 -7.21 -8.23 16.30
N ILE A 213 -7.47 -7.23 17.16
CA ILE A 213 -7.52 -5.82 16.79
C ILE A 213 -6.39 -5.10 17.55
N HIS A 214 -5.51 -4.46 16.79
CA HIS A 214 -4.37 -3.70 17.28
C HIS A 214 -4.64 -2.21 17.17
N HIS A 215 -4.14 -1.45 18.13
CA HIS A 215 -4.16 0.01 18.13
C HIS A 215 -2.71 0.49 18.10
N TRP A 216 -2.20 0.69 16.90
CA TRP A 216 -0.82 1.13 16.70
C TRP A 216 -0.69 2.66 16.77
N THR A 217 0.46 3.10 17.29
CA THR A 217 0.82 4.50 17.47
C THR A 217 2.26 4.77 17.00
#